data_f976bac911d5c791566ef7f462c553ce
#
_entry.id   f976bac911d5c791566ef7f462c553ce
#
_cell.length_a   1.000
_cell.length_b   1.000
_cell.length_c   1.000
_cell.angle_alpha   90.00
_cell.angle_beta   90.00
_cell.angle_gamma   90.00
#
_symmetry.space_group_name_H-M   'P 1'
#
loop_
_entity.id
_entity.type
_entity.pdbx_description
1 polymer ?
#
loop_
_entity_poly.entity_id
_entity_poly.type
_entity_poly.pdbx_seq_one_letter_code
_entity_poly.pdbx_strand_id
1 'polypeptide(L)'
;HGIPDARPLEKGDIVNIDVTAYIYGYHGDLNETVLVGKPEDVDEKSKHLLKVALECLWRGIDTVKPGARYRDIGDVVTGHATRNNCSVVKTYCGHGINTLFHCAPNVPHYANNKAVGAMKKGHSFTIEPMINLGDWRDITWPDGWTAVTRDGSRSAQYEHTMVCTDDGVEVLTARLPSSPAVFPFIGEDDVDVDLLTGRLAAASL
;
A
#
# COMPACT_ATOMS: atom_id res chain seq x y z
N HIS A 1 10.86 -5.43 2.68
CA HIS A 1 11.49 -5.97 1.46
C HIS A 1 12.21 -7.26 1.80
N GLY A 2 12.05 -8.29 1.00
CA GLY A 2 12.70 -9.58 1.18
C GLY A 2 13.06 -10.22 -0.16
N ILE A 3 13.91 -11.21 -0.07
CA ILE A 3 14.26 -12.08 -1.21
C ILE A 3 13.56 -13.41 -0.96
N PRO A 4 12.79 -13.94 -1.92
CA PRO A 4 12.21 -15.27 -1.80
C PRO A 4 13.27 -16.33 -1.53
N ASP A 5 13.02 -17.19 -0.57
CA ASP A 5 13.93 -18.27 -0.17
C ASP A 5 13.22 -19.63 -0.09
N ALA A 6 13.89 -20.66 0.42
CA ALA A 6 13.33 -21.99 0.52
C ALA A 6 12.50 -22.23 1.79
N ARG A 7 12.30 -21.24 2.67
CA ARG A 7 11.44 -21.38 3.84
C ARG A 7 9.99 -21.52 3.40
N PRO A 8 9.31 -22.61 3.71
CA PRO A 8 7.89 -22.73 3.43
C PRO A 8 7.09 -21.72 4.28
N LEU A 9 6.01 -21.18 3.72
CA LEU A 9 5.06 -20.38 4.47
C LEU A 9 4.32 -21.27 5.48
N GLU A 10 4.12 -20.75 6.68
CA GLU A 10 3.45 -21.45 7.77
C GLU A 10 2.12 -20.78 8.11
N LYS A 11 1.17 -21.55 8.65
CA LYS A 11 -0.09 -21.00 9.16
C LYS A 11 0.19 -19.93 10.21
N GLY A 12 -0.48 -18.80 10.09
CA GLY A 12 -0.27 -17.64 10.96
C GLY A 12 0.77 -16.64 10.43
N ASP A 13 1.47 -16.96 9.34
CA ASP A 13 2.26 -15.97 8.62
C ASP A 13 1.33 -14.93 7.95
N ILE A 14 1.88 -13.75 7.75
CA ILE A 14 1.40 -12.79 6.76
C ILE A 14 2.47 -12.63 5.69
N VAL A 15 2.08 -12.59 4.43
CA VAL A 15 3.02 -12.49 3.31
C VAL A 15 2.58 -11.41 2.35
N ASN A 16 3.50 -10.53 1.98
CA ASN A 16 3.27 -9.55 0.92
C ASN A 16 3.69 -10.16 -0.43
N ILE A 17 2.84 -10.03 -1.42
CA ILE A 17 3.09 -10.42 -2.80
C ILE A 17 3.14 -9.15 -3.62
N ASP A 18 4.33 -8.84 -4.13
CA ASP A 18 4.61 -7.64 -4.91
C ASP A 18 4.88 -8.02 -6.35
N VAL A 19 4.11 -7.44 -7.26
CA VAL A 19 4.12 -7.84 -8.68
C VAL A 19 4.16 -6.61 -9.58
N THR A 20 5.21 -6.52 -10.37
CA THR A 20 5.31 -5.55 -11.45
C THR A 20 5.11 -6.23 -12.81
N ALA A 21 4.21 -5.71 -13.63
CA ALA A 21 4.02 -6.14 -15.01
C ALA A 21 4.51 -5.06 -15.99
N TYR A 22 5.19 -5.49 -17.06
CA TYR A 22 5.58 -4.61 -18.16
C TYR A 22 4.91 -5.07 -19.46
N ILE A 23 3.95 -4.29 -19.94
CA ILE A 23 3.12 -4.65 -21.08
C ILE A 23 3.03 -3.45 -22.06
N TYR A 24 3.27 -3.69 -23.32
CA TYR A 24 3.18 -2.67 -24.39
C TYR A 24 3.98 -1.39 -24.12
N GLY A 25 5.10 -1.50 -23.41
CA GLY A 25 5.97 -0.35 -23.13
C GLY A 25 5.65 0.40 -21.84
N TYR A 26 4.71 -0.08 -21.01
CA TYR A 26 4.32 0.53 -19.75
C TYR A 26 4.42 -0.44 -18.59
N HIS A 27 4.75 0.08 -17.41
CA HIS A 27 4.76 -0.67 -16.15
C HIS A 27 3.45 -0.46 -15.39
N GLY A 28 3.02 -1.51 -14.71
CA GLY A 28 1.99 -1.46 -13.66
C GLY A 28 2.49 -2.21 -12.44
N ASP A 29 2.36 -1.62 -11.29
CA ASP A 29 2.90 -2.11 -10.02
C ASP A 29 1.81 -2.20 -8.97
N LEU A 30 1.80 -3.29 -8.23
CA LEU A 30 0.84 -3.50 -7.14
C LEU A 30 1.38 -4.53 -6.15
N ASN A 31 1.03 -4.35 -4.90
CA ASN A 31 1.27 -5.37 -3.89
C ASN A 31 0.11 -5.52 -2.92
N GLU A 32 0.05 -6.68 -2.30
CA GLU A 32 -0.95 -6.99 -1.32
C GLU A 32 -0.39 -7.92 -0.24
N THR A 33 -0.69 -7.63 1.01
CA THR A 33 -0.38 -8.52 2.12
C THR A 33 -1.57 -9.44 2.40
N VAL A 34 -1.33 -10.74 2.36
CA VAL A 34 -2.34 -11.79 2.57
C VAL A 34 -2.02 -12.65 3.79
N LEU A 35 -3.04 -13.31 4.33
CA LEU A 35 -2.89 -14.29 5.40
C LEU A 35 -2.46 -15.63 4.84
N VAL A 36 -1.64 -16.36 5.59
CA VAL A 36 -1.29 -17.76 5.31
C VAL A 36 -2.11 -18.67 6.21
N GLY A 37 -2.99 -19.46 5.63
CA GLY A 37 -3.93 -20.32 6.34
C GLY A 37 -5.33 -19.71 6.38
N LYS A 38 -6.08 -20.04 7.42
CA LYS A 38 -7.43 -19.52 7.66
C LYS A 38 -7.37 -18.30 8.60
N PRO A 39 -8.44 -17.49 8.65
CA PRO A 39 -8.48 -16.32 9.56
C PRO A 39 -8.19 -16.67 11.02
N GLU A 40 -8.64 -17.84 11.51
CA GLU A 40 -8.39 -18.30 12.87
C GLU A 40 -6.93 -18.71 13.14
N ASP A 41 -6.14 -18.96 12.11
CA ASP A 41 -4.71 -19.30 12.25
C ASP A 41 -3.85 -18.06 12.53
N VAL A 42 -4.37 -16.84 12.27
CA VAL A 42 -3.61 -15.57 12.34
C VAL A 42 -4.05 -14.75 13.55
N ASP A 43 -3.08 -14.22 14.28
CA ASP A 43 -3.34 -13.43 15.49
C ASP A 43 -4.05 -12.09 15.21
N GLU A 44 -4.80 -11.58 16.19
CA GLU A 44 -5.59 -10.36 16.04
C GLU A 44 -4.77 -9.10 15.77
N LYS A 45 -3.52 -9.03 16.25
CA LYS A 45 -2.65 -7.88 15.97
C LYS A 45 -2.25 -7.84 14.50
N SER A 46 -2.01 -8.99 13.89
CA SER A 46 -1.71 -9.09 12.46
C SER A 46 -2.91 -8.74 11.61
N LYS A 47 -4.11 -9.22 11.96
CA LYS A 47 -5.36 -8.83 11.29
C LYS A 47 -5.58 -7.32 11.39
N HIS A 48 -5.39 -6.74 12.59
CA HIS A 48 -5.46 -5.30 12.80
C HIS A 48 -4.46 -4.54 11.91
N LEU A 49 -3.21 -5.02 11.84
CA LEU A 49 -2.18 -4.42 11.00
C LEU A 49 -2.57 -4.41 9.51
N LEU A 50 -3.06 -5.53 8.99
CA LEU A 50 -3.49 -5.63 7.60
C LEU A 50 -4.63 -4.67 7.30
N LYS A 51 -5.63 -4.60 8.18
CA LYS A 51 -6.74 -3.65 8.08
C LYS A 51 -6.22 -2.21 8.01
N VAL A 52 -5.40 -1.80 8.98
CA VAL A 52 -4.86 -0.44 9.05
C VAL A 52 -4.00 -0.10 7.82
N ALA A 53 -3.20 -1.05 7.34
CA ALA A 53 -2.36 -0.84 6.17
C ALA A 53 -3.19 -0.62 4.90
N LEU A 54 -4.24 -1.41 4.68
CA LEU A 54 -5.15 -1.21 3.56
C LEU A 54 -5.93 0.12 3.66
N GLU A 55 -6.42 0.45 4.85
CA GLU A 55 -7.08 1.74 5.08
C GLU A 55 -6.13 2.92 4.84
N CYS A 56 -4.84 2.80 5.19
CA CYS A 56 -3.81 3.79 4.89
C CYS A 56 -3.66 4.01 3.38
N LEU A 57 -3.61 2.93 2.59
CA LEU A 57 -3.56 3.00 1.13
C LEU A 57 -4.75 3.80 0.58
N TRP A 58 -5.98 3.39 0.91
CA TRP A 58 -7.19 4.03 0.37
C TRP A 58 -7.34 5.48 0.80
N ARG A 59 -7.01 5.81 2.04
CA ARG A 59 -6.99 7.20 2.51
C ARG A 59 -5.96 8.05 1.78
N GLY A 60 -4.82 7.47 1.41
CA GLY A 60 -3.84 8.12 0.54
C GLY A 60 -4.42 8.37 -0.86
N ILE A 61 -5.06 7.37 -1.46
CA ILE A 61 -5.71 7.46 -2.78
C ILE A 61 -6.81 8.54 -2.78
N ASP A 62 -7.57 8.68 -1.70
CA ASP A 62 -8.61 9.71 -1.55
C ASP A 62 -8.12 11.15 -1.67
N THR A 63 -6.84 11.38 -1.45
CA THR A 63 -6.25 12.73 -1.57
C THR A 63 -5.95 13.10 -3.02
N VAL A 64 -5.96 12.12 -3.94
CA VAL A 64 -5.51 12.29 -5.32
C VAL A 64 -6.54 13.07 -6.13
N LYS A 65 -6.13 14.26 -6.56
CA LYS A 65 -6.88 15.12 -7.49
C LYS A 65 -5.96 16.20 -8.06
N PRO A 66 -6.31 16.83 -9.17
CA PRO A 66 -5.53 17.95 -9.70
C PRO A 66 -5.31 19.05 -8.68
N GLY A 67 -4.06 19.51 -8.55
CA GLY A 67 -3.65 20.55 -7.62
C GLY A 67 -3.28 20.05 -6.21
N ALA A 68 -3.64 18.84 -5.81
CA ALA A 68 -3.18 18.25 -4.54
C ALA A 68 -1.66 18.05 -4.57
N ARG A 69 -1.00 18.22 -3.43
CA ARG A 69 0.45 18.05 -3.32
C ARG A 69 0.78 16.61 -2.97
N TYR A 70 1.82 16.04 -3.57
CA TYR A 70 2.27 14.67 -3.24
C TYR A 70 2.59 14.49 -1.76
N ARG A 71 3.13 15.53 -1.10
CA ARG A 71 3.45 15.48 0.33
C ARG A 71 2.25 15.30 1.25
N ASP A 72 1.05 15.74 0.84
CA ASP A 72 -0.15 15.72 1.68
C ASP A 72 -0.67 14.30 1.91
N ILE A 73 -0.32 13.35 1.03
CA ILE A 73 -0.60 11.91 1.23
C ILE A 73 -0.03 11.43 2.56
N GLY A 74 1.23 11.82 2.86
CA GLY A 74 1.90 11.40 4.09
C GLY A 74 1.23 11.88 5.37
N ASP A 75 0.60 13.05 5.36
CA ASP A 75 -0.11 13.57 6.53
C ASP A 75 -1.34 12.72 6.85
N VAL A 76 -2.11 12.35 5.83
CA VAL A 76 -3.32 11.54 5.98
C VAL A 76 -2.97 10.12 6.42
N VAL A 77 -1.99 9.49 5.77
CA VAL A 77 -1.52 8.13 6.10
C VAL A 77 -0.98 8.06 7.53
N THR A 78 -0.08 8.99 7.90
CA THR A 78 0.47 9.03 9.27
C THR A 78 -0.62 9.26 10.31
N GLY A 79 -1.54 10.17 10.03
CA GLY A 79 -2.64 10.46 10.95
C GLY A 79 -3.50 9.22 11.23
N HIS A 80 -3.77 8.40 10.20
CA HIS A 80 -4.54 7.16 10.35
C HIS A 80 -3.75 6.08 11.09
N ALA A 81 -2.52 5.80 10.66
CA ALA A 81 -1.65 4.80 11.28
C ALA A 81 -1.46 5.07 12.78
N THR A 82 -1.15 6.34 13.14
CA THR A 82 -0.91 6.74 14.54
C THR A 82 -2.15 6.54 15.42
N ARG A 83 -3.35 6.89 14.93
CA ARG A 83 -4.61 6.66 15.68
C ARG A 83 -4.88 5.18 15.95
N ASN A 84 -4.32 4.30 15.15
CA ASN A 84 -4.44 2.84 15.25
C ASN A 84 -3.22 2.17 15.90
N ASN A 85 -2.38 2.95 16.61
CA ASN A 85 -1.15 2.47 17.27
C ASN A 85 -0.15 1.80 16.33
N CYS A 86 -0.10 2.25 15.07
CA CYS A 86 0.85 1.81 14.06
C CYS A 86 1.78 2.96 13.65
N SER A 87 2.87 2.65 13.02
CA SER A 87 3.82 3.62 12.47
C SER A 87 4.00 3.45 10.97
N VAL A 88 4.47 4.52 10.31
CA VAL A 88 4.70 4.54 8.86
C VAL A 88 6.20 4.51 8.58
N VAL A 89 6.65 3.55 7.80
CA VAL A 89 8.04 3.45 7.33
C VAL A 89 8.39 4.68 6.50
N LYS A 90 9.62 5.21 6.68
CA LYS A 90 10.06 6.46 6.03
C LYS A 90 11.14 6.27 4.99
N THR A 91 11.73 5.09 4.93
CA THR A 91 12.86 4.77 4.06
C THR A 91 12.39 4.51 2.63
N TYR A 92 11.17 4.05 2.46
CA TYR A 92 10.56 3.73 1.17
C TYR A 92 9.42 4.70 0.84
N CYS A 93 9.18 4.90 -0.44
CA CYS A 93 8.13 5.79 -0.94
C CYS A 93 7.55 5.28 -2.26
N GLY A 94 6.34 5.68 -2.57
CA GLY A 94 5.77 5.53 -3.89
C GLY A 94 6.49 6.40 -4.92
N HIS A 95 6.25 6.14 -6.17
CA HIS A 95 7.02 6.71 -7.28
C HIS A 95 6.15 6.94 -8.52
N GLY A 96 6.61 7.81 -9.39
CA GLY A 96 6.07 7.91 -10.74
C GLY A 96 6.32 6.60 -11.49
N ILE A 97 5.36 6.18 -12.31
CA ILE A 97 5.43 4.92 -13.06
C ILE A 97 4.75 5.10 -14.42
N ASN A 98 5.44 4.67 -15.48
CA ASN A 98 4.94 4.75 -16.86
C ASN A 98 5.81 3.85 -17.76
N THR A 99 6.47 4.42 -18.79
CA THR A 99 7.50 3.73 -19.58
C THR A 99 8.78 3.48 -18.77
N LEU A 100 8.99 4.24 -17.68
CA LEU A 100 10.02 4.00 -16.70
C LEU A 100 9.38 3.38 -15.45
N PHE A 101 10.03 2.37 -14.87
CA PHE A 101 9.53 1.69 -13.68
C PHE A 101 9.49 2.64 -12.48
N HIS A 102 10.64 3.21 -12.13
CA HIS A 102 10.74 4.19 -11.05
C HIS A 102 11.16 5.55 -11.62
N CYS A 103 10.32 6.55 -11.45
CA CYS A 103 10.62 7.93 -11.88
C CYS A 103 9.98 8.95 -10.93
N ALA A 104 10.21 10.22 -11.17
CA ALA A 104 9.49 11.28 -10.47
C ALA A 104 7.98 11.22 -10.80
N PRO A 105 7.10 11.58 -9.83
CA PRO A 105 7.38 12.16 -8.51
C PRO A 105 7.73 11.12 -7.44
N ASN A 106 8.42 11.53 -6.36
CA ASN A 106 8.47 10.76 -5.13
C ASN A 106 7.20 11.00 -4.31
N VAL A 107 6.62 9.92 -3.78
CA VAL A 107 5.37 9.91 -3.02
C VAL A 107 5.61 9.36 -1.61
N PRO A 108 6.20 10.14 -0.68
CA PRO A 108 6.40 9.68 0.69
C PRO A 108 5.07 9.55 1.44
N HIS A 109 4.96 8.48 2.25
CA HIS A 109 3.74 8.15 2.99
C HIS A 109 3.75 8.63 4.44
N TYR A 110 4.79 9.34 4.89
CA TYR A 110 4.92 9.86 6.25
C TYR A 110 4.74 11.39 6.30
N ALA A 111 4.19 11.87 7.42
CA ALA A 111 3.95 13.28 7.65
C ALA A 111 5.25 14.11 7.74
N ASN A 112 5.12 15.41 7.49
CA ASN A 112 6.22 16.37 7.51
C ASN A 112 7.35 16.06 6.50
N ASN A 113 7.04 15.32 5.43
CA ASN A 113 7.98 15.09 4.34
C ASN A 113 8.16 16.35 3.47
N LYS A 114 9.21 16.34 2.66
CA LYS A 114 9.60 17.49 1.83
C LYS A 114 9.37 17.24 0.33
N ALA A 115 8.52 16.27 -0.04
CA ALA A 115 8.22 16.02 -1.44
C ALA A 115 7.67 17.28 -2.11
N VAL A 116 8.12 17.53 -3.32
CA VAL A 116 7.73 18.69 -4.13
C VAL A 116 6.78 18.27 -5.25
N GLY A 117 6.01 19.22 -5.75
CA GLY A 117 5.11 19.05 -6.87
C GLY A 117 3.65 18.89 -6.46
N ALA A 118 2.80 19.20 -7.43
CA ALA A 118 1.36 19.04 -7.36
C ALA A 118 0.91 18.06 -8.45
N MET A 119 -0.12 17.30 -8.15
CA MET A 119 -0.72 16.35 -9.08
C MET A 119 -1.38 17.09 -10.23
N LYS A 120 -1.27 16.52 -11.42
CA LYS A 120 -1.93 17.03 -12.64
C LYS A 120 -2.58 15.86 -13.36
N LYS A 121 -3.61 16.16 -14.14
CA LYS A 121 -4.19 15.18 -15.06
C LYS A 121 -3.11 14.44 -15.85
N GLY A 122 -3.21 13.13 -15.91
CA GLY A 122 -2.29 12.26 -16.62
C GLY A 122 -1.01 11.89 -15.85
N HIS A 123 -0.78 12.44 -14.65
CA HIS A 123 0.29 11.94 -13.81
C HIS A 123 -0.05 10.54 -13.31
N SER A 124 0.81 9.56 -13.60
CA SER A 124 0.73 8.19 -13.10
C SER A 124 1.81 7.94 -12.05
N PHE A 125 1.43 7.30 -10.95
CA PHE A 125 2.31 7.04 -9.81
C PHE A 125 1.73 5.93 -8.93
N THR A 126 2.56 5.41 -7.99
CA THR A 126 2.13 4.46 -6.98
C THR A 126 1.84 5.15 -5.64
N ILE A 127 0.94 4.56 -4.87
CA ILE A 127 0.80 4.77 -3.43
C ILE A 127 0.93 3.40 -2.79
N GLU A 128 1.90 3.25 -1.86
CA GLU A 128 2.36 1.97 -1.34
C GLU A 128 2.82 2.06 0.13
N PRO A 129 2.00 2.51 1.07
CA PRO A 129 2.41 2.72 2.45
C PRO A 129 2.81 1.42 3.14
N MET A 130 4.01 1.38 3.72
CA MET A 130 4.47 0.32 4.62
C MET A 130 4.14 0.68 6.06
N ILE A 131 3.36 -0.15 6.72
CA ILE A 131 2.83 0.10 8.07
C ILE A 131 3.38 -0.96 9.03
N ASN A 132 3.91 -0.51 10.18
CA ASN A 132 4.49 -1.37 11.21
C ASN A 132 3.65 -1.34 12.50
N LEU A 133 3.58 -2.46 13.20
CA LEU A 133 3.00 -2.53 14.55
C LEU A 133 3.86 -1.85 15.63
N GLY A 134 5.14 -1.61 15.34
CA GLY A 134 6.10 -1.02 16.28
C GLY A 134 6.81 0.20 15.70
N ASP A 135 8.15 0.22 15.81
CA ASP A 135 8.98 1.33 15.33
C ASP A 135 8.92 1.42 13.79
N TRP A 136 8.94 2.65 13.29
CA TRP A 136 8.93 2.90 11.85
C TRP A 136 10.25 2.57 11.14
N ARG A 137 11.35 2.39 11.90
CA ARG A 137 12.69 2.19 11.38
C ARG A 137 12.90 0.77 10.89
N ASP A 138 13.63 0.67 9.81
CA ASP A 138 14.10 -0.58 9.22
C ASP A 138 15.62 -0.74 9.40
N ILE A 139 16.08 -1.94 9.16
CA ILE A 139 17.50 -2.31 9.07
C ILE A 139 17.70 -3.08 7.77
N THR A 140 18.61 -2.59 6.93
CA THR A 140 19.02 -3.30 5.72
C THR A 140 20.08 -4.36 6.06
N TRP A 141 19.90 -5.56 5.53
CA TRP A 141 20.84 -6.66 5.69
C TRP A 141 22.11 -6.48 4.85
N PRO A 142 23.18 -7.29 5.14
CA PRO A 142 24.43 -7.23 4.38
C PRO A 142 24.31 -7.53 2.88
N ASP A 143 23.21 -8.16 2.44
CA ASP A 143 22.90 -8.38 1.03
C ASP A 143 22.56 -7.09 0.27
N GLY A 144 22.39 -5.96 0.98
CA GLY A 144 22.09 -4.66 0.41
C GLY A 144 20.66 -4.51 -0.11
N TRP A 145 19.79 -5.50 0.12
CA TRP A 145 18.40 -5.51 -0.34
C TRP A 145 17.40 -5.79 0.78
N THR A 146 17.57 -6.88 1.50
CA THR A 146 16.62 -7.30 2.54
C THR A 146 16.54 -6.26 3.64
N ALA A 147 15.33 -5.77 3.88
CA ALA A 147 15.04 -4.82 4.95
C ALA A 147 14.02 -5.44 5.92
N VAL A 148 14.34 -5.35 7.20
CA VAL A 148 13.51 -5.84 8.30
C VAL A 148 13.17 -4.72 9.27
N THR A 149 12.06 -4.84 9.97
CA THR A 149 11.74 -3.88 11.05
C THR A 149 12.81 -3.92 12.12
N ARG A 150 13.23 -2.75 12.61
CA ARG A 150 14.32 -2.64 13.58
C ARG A 150 14.02 -3.35 14.91
N ASP A 151 12.76 -3.36 15.30
CA ASP A 151 12.28 -3.92 16.58
C ASP A 151 11.68 -5.33 16.45
N GLY A 152 11.73 -5.92 15.26
CA GLY A 152 11.14 -7.23 14.99
C GLY A 152 9.60 -7.25 14.93
N SER A 153 8.96 -6.08 14.97
CA SER A 153 7.51 -6.00 14.80
C SER A 153 7.09 -6.36 13.37
N ARG A 154 5.84 -6.86 13.21
CA ARG A 154 5.30 -7.14 11.88
C ARG A 154 5.05 -5.87 11.09
N SER A 155 5.23 -5.97 9.77
CA SER A 155 4.95 -4.94 8.78
C SER A 155 3.97 -5.47 7.75
N ALA A 156 3.13 -4.58 7.21
CA ALA A 156 2.25 -4.88 6.09
C ALA A 156 2.26 -3.73 5.08
N GLN A 157 2.02 -4.06 3.82
CA GLN A 157 1.97 -3.10 2.72
C GLN A 157 0.84 -3.45 1.78
N TYR A 158 0.24 -2.44 1.18
CA TYR A 158 -0.68 -2.52 0.05
C TYR A 158 -0.33 -1.42 -0.92
N GLU A 159 -0.44 -1.72 -2.21
CA GLU A 159 -0.05 -0.82 -3.27
C GLU A 159 -1.02 -0.85 -4.43
N HIS A 160 -1.20 0.32 -5.02
CA HIS A 160 -1.80 0.46 -6.34
C HIS A 160 -1.04 1.45 -7.21
N THR A 161 -1.03 1.15 -8.51
CA THR A 161 -0.75 2.12 -9.57
C THR A 161 -2.02 2.87 -9.92
N MET A 162 -1.91 4.18 -10.07
CA MET A 162 -3.04 5.05 -10.39
C MET A 162 -2.68 6.17 -11.34
N VAL A 163 -3.70 6.79 -11.92
CA VAL A 163 -3.57 8.01 -12.71
C VAL A 163 -4.49 9.10 -12.18
N CYS A 164 -3.96 10.33 -12.06
CA CYS A 164 -4.76 11.50 -11.74
C CYS A 164 -5.62 11.89 -12.95
N THR A 165 -6.94 11.95 -12.76
CA THR A 165 -7.92 12.33 -13.78
C THR A 165 -8.25 13.83 -13.75
N ASP A 166 -9.27 14.30 -14.46
CA ASP A 166 -9.69 15.71 -14.44
C ASP A 166 -10.26 16.13 -13.09
N ASP A 167 -10.89 15.22 -12.37
CA ASP A 167 -11.65 15.48 -11.15
C ASP A 167 -11.29 14.59 -9.95
N GLY A 168 -10.36 13.64 -10.14
CA GLY A 168 -9.99 12.71 -9.09
C GLY A 168 -8.88 11.73 -9.48
N VAL A 169 -9.14 10.45 -9.31
CA VAL A 169 -8.18 9.36 -9.51
C VAL A 169 -8.84 8.16 -10.18
N GLU A 170 -8.10 7.50 -11.05
CA GLU A 170 -8.40 6.16 -11.56
C GLU A 170 -7.32 5.19 -11.06
N VAL A 171 -7.74 4.11 -10.39
CA VAL A 171 -6.85 3.05 -9.91
C VAL A 171 -6.70 2.01 -11.00
N LEU A 172 -5.53 1.97 -11.63
CA LEU A 172 -5.26 1.13 -12.80
C LEU A 172 -5.09 -0.36 -12.44
N THR A 173 -4.67 -0.65 -11.22
CA THR A 173 -4.47 -2.01 -10.68
C THR A 173 -5.58 -2.44 -9.72
N ALA A 174 -6.75 -1.83 -9.83
CA ALA A 174 -7.91 -2.16 -9.00
C ALA A 174 -8.30 -3.65 -9.14
N ARG A 175 -8.87 -4.20 -8.08
CA ARG A 175 -9.40 -5.56 -8.08
C ARG A 175 -10.53 -5.70 -9.09
N LEU A 176 -10.57 -6.84 -9.75
CA LEU A 176 -11.68 -7.23 -10.63
C LEU A 176 -12.83 -7.83 -9.80
N PRO A 177 -14.06 -7.84 -10.30
CA PRO A 177 -15.18 -8.51 -9.65
C PRO A 177 -14.93 -10.01 -9.38
N SER A 178 -14.04 -10.63 -10.16
CA SER A 178 -13.63 -12.04 -10.01
C SER A 178 -12.47 -12.23 -9.02
N SER A 179 -11.88 -11.14 -8.49
CA SER A 179 -10.78 -11.25 -7.53
C SER A 179 -11.28 -11.83 -6.20
N PRO A 180 -10.48 -12.66 -5.52
CA PRO A 180 -10.81 -13.14 -4.17
C PRO A 180 -11.05 -12.00 -3.19
N ALA A 181 -11.85 -12.22 -2.14
CA ALA A 181 -12.01 -11.25 -1.06
C ALA A 181 -10.66 -10.98 -0.37
N VAL A 182 -10.35 -9.69 -0.15
CA VAL A 182 -9.08 -9.29 0.52
C VAL A 182 -9.02 -9.80 1.94
N PHE A 183 -10.14 -9.65 2.65
CA PHE A 183 -10.26 -10.03 4.05
C PHE A 183 -11.49 -10.88 4.28
N PRO A 184 -11.37 -12.21 4.17
CA PRO A 184 -12.49 -13.10 4.48
C PRO A 184 -12.88 -13.08 5.96
N PHE A 185 -12.15 -12.35 6.83
CA PHE A 185 -12.35 -12.24 8.26
C PHE A 185 -12.87 -10.88 8.73
N ILE A 186 -13.01 -9.91 7.83
CA ILE A 186 -13.65 -8.64 8.16
C ILE A 186 -15.14 -8.83 7.93
N GLY A 187 -15.93 -8.76 8.99
CA GLY A 187 -17.39 -8.74 8.91
C GLY A 187 -17.88 -7.48 8.20
N GLU A 188 -19.05 -7.57 7.59
CA GLU A 188 -19.69 -6.44 6.88
C GLU A 188 -19.83 -5.18 7.76
N ASP A 189 -19.84 -5.35 9.08
CA ASP A 189 -20.00 -4.27 10.06
C ASP A 189 -18.68 -3.62 10.52
N ASP A 190 -17.51 -4.19 10.17
CA ASP A 190 -16.22 -3.80 10.78
C ASP A 190 -15.39 -2.82 9.94
N VAL A 191 -15.77 -2.58 8.73
CA VAL A 191 -15.06 -1.68 7.80
C VAL A 191 -16.06 -0.72 7.23
N ASP A 192 -15.59 0.47 6.93
CA ASP A 192 -16.19 1.32 5.91
C ASP A 192 -16.12 0.54 4.58
N VAL A 193 -17.04 -0.44 4.44
CA VAL A 193 -17.12 -1.40 3.31
C VAL A 193 -17.24 -0.63 2.01
N ASP A 194 -17.85 0.56 2.06
CA ASP A 194 -17.91 1.48 0.93
C ASP A 194 -16.49 1.96 0.52
N LEU A 195 -15.56 2.08 1.45
CA LEU A 195 -14.17 2.41 1.14
C LEU A 195 -13.46 1.26 0.41
N LEU A 196 -13.80 0.01 0.73
CA LEU A 196 -13.14 -1.18 0.17
C LEU A 196 -13.87 -1.78 -1.04
N THR A 197 -15.20 -1.68 -1.09
CA THR A 197 -16.04 -2.30 -2.13
C THR A 197 -16.69 -1.30 -3.09
N GLY A 198 -17.09 -0.13 -2.64
CA GLY A 198 -17.77 0.87 -3.48
C GLY A 198 -16.89 1.44 -4.60
N ARG A 199 -15.57 1.36 -4.45
CA ARG A 199 -14.61 1.80 -5.48
C ARG A 199 -14.22 0.73 -6.48
N LEU A 200 -14.57 -0.53 -6.24
CA LEU A 200 -14.47 -1.59 -7.24
C LEU A 200 -15.49 -1.41 -8.37
N ALA A 201 -16.62 -0.77 -8.08
CA ALA A 201 -17.70 -0.55 -9.08
C ALA A 201 -17.42 0.61 -10.05
N ALA A 202 -16.55 1.55 -9.70
CA ALA A 202 -16.18 2.68 -10.56
C ALA A 202 -15.08 2.34 -11.59
N ALA A 203 -14.45 1.17 -11.49
CA ALA A 203 -13.43 0.68 -12.42
C ALA A 203 -13.99 -0.15 -13.58
N SER A 204 -15.29 -0.11 -13.84
CA SER A 204 -15.89 -0.79 -14.98
C SER A 204 -16.01 0.17 -16.17
N LEU A 205 -15.02 0.05 -17.10
CA LEU A 205 -14.93 0.52 -18.48
C LEU A 205 -14.64 1.99 -18.70
#